data_9ff0855e4a505396a4ab44298dd3448d
#
_entry.id   9ff0855e4a505396a4ab44298dd3448d
#
_cell.length_a   1.000
_cell.length_b   1.000
_cell.length_c   1.000
_cell.angle_alpha   90.00
_cell.angle_beta   90.00
_cell.angle_gamma   90.00
#
_symmetry.space_group_name_H-M   'P 1'
#
loop_
_entity.id
_entity.type
_entity.pdbx_description
1 polymer ?
#
loop_
_entity_poly.entity_id
_entity_poly.type
_entity_poly.pdbx_seq_one_letter_code
_entity_poly.pdbx_strand_id
1 'polypeptide(L)'
;MKSSSNGNINININSSEYLLSSKIIWLLMSIISLIHGLICISPGILSSYVTELKAEFNLNDAKYGNLGTVYGLGSLLGSLIFALVIKIINNKYLICGMIIINCCCNFIFFFTINFSILLFSRFISGFASVFCFIYFPIWVENFAMKKWVNFMQTTVQVANTIGNIIGYFIYLILGKNKWKDGFFIESFSILFLVLIMIMIPDRYYNKKNKKENIEVNNTNTMEIEKNKGLGINTEENIIKEIICNFPFIMIVLYRANRIFIFQALNFWFSDYLQNSLSEKNPKVIFWSYSITMVFSSLIGNILGGIIINKIGGTRSKLSFISMTILQFMSILFGFFSPLTNSVLYFTILMSMYILINSASGIISISATFAVVSDNLAGPANGVYSFIVNLIGFLPSPYFYAVLKKIFKKESYTILLLMFYGFIGCFELAGADIYMRAKKIRLYRQKIYSFKEEN
;
A
#
# COMPACT_ATOMS: atom_id res chain seq x y z
N MET A 1 56.69 26.68 36.97
CA MET A 1 56.78 26.82 35.53
C MET A 1 56.76 25.46 34.89
N LYS A 2 55.65 25.02 34.38
CA LYS A 2 55.49 23.95 33.38
C LYS A 2 54.24 24.24 32.58
N SER A 3 54.43 24.72 31.37
CA SER A 3 53.39 24.99 30.38
C SER A 3 52.86 23.68 29.83
N SER A 4 51.60 23.40 30.02
CA SER A 4 50.89 22.34 29.31
C SER A 4 50.35 22.91 27.99
N SER A 5 50.94 22.53 26.89
CA SER A 5 50.43 22.78 25.54
C SER A 5 49.20 21.93 25.30
N ASN A 6 48.05 22.55 25.37
CA ASN A 6 46.80 21.98 24.84
C ASN A 6 46.85 21.96 23.31
N GLY A 7 47.20 20.82 22.75
CA GLY A 7 47.02 20.55 21.33
C GLY A 7 45.54 20.48 20.99
N ASN A 8 44.96 21.59 20.52
CA ASN A 8 43.70 21.61 19.82
C ASN A 8 43.84 20.83 18.51
N ILE A 9 43.45 19.56 18.54
CA ILE A 9 43.23 18.79 17.30
C ILE A 9 41.98 19.38 16.67
N ASN A 10 42.18 20.36 15.80
CA ASN A 10 41.15 20.76 14.83
C ASN A 10 40.87 19.57 13.91
N ILE A 11 39.94 18.71 14.27
CA ILE A 11 39.33 17.77 13.35
C ILE A 11 38.55 18.61 12.34
N ASN A 12 39.22 19.02 11.26
CA ASN A 12 38.59 19.48 10.05
C ASN A 12 37.81 18.28 9.50
N ILE A 13 36.61 18.09 10.01
CA ILE A 13 35.60 17.25 9.39
C ILE A 13 35.22 18.00 8.08
N ASN A 14 35.98 17.68 7.03
CA ASN A 14 35.54 17.95 5.65
C ASN A 14 34.25 17.12 5.42
N SER A 15 33.18 17.57 6.05
CA SER A 15 31.81 17.17 5.72
C SER A 15 31.42 17.80 4.40
N SER A 16 32.04 17.38 3.31
CA SER A 16 31.39 17.45 2.00
C SER A 16 30.26 16.40 1.99
N GLU A 17 29.36 16.49 2.97
CA GLU A 17 28.01 15.98 2.80
C GLU A 17 27.47 16.76 1.62
N TYR A 18 27.49 16.13 0.43
CA TYR A 18 26.83 16.67 -0.74
C TYR A 18 25.39 16.94 -0.36
N LEU A 19 25.09 18.19 -0.02
CA LEU A 19 23.75 18.66 0.28
C LEU A 19 22.89 18.31 -0.94
N LEU A 20 22.03 17.30 -0.79
CA LEU A 20 21.07 16.92 -1.83
C LEU A 20 20.19 18.12 -2.11
N SER A 21 20.12 18.51 -3.37
CA SER A 21 19.31 19.68 -3.76
C SER A 21 17.83 19.44 -3.43
N SER A 22 17.27 20.27 -2.58
CA SER A 22 15.85 20.24 -2.22
C SER A 22 14.95 20.31 -3.46
N LYS A 23 15.33 21.08 -4.49
CA LYS A 23 14.58 21.17 -5.74
C LYS A 23 14.49 19.81 -6.47
N ILE A 24 15.58 19.05 -6.50
CA ILE A 24 15.61 17.74 -7.15
C ILE A 24 14.78 16.72 -6.34
N ILE A 25 14.81 16.80 -5.02
CA ILE A 25 13.97 15.94 -4.16
C ILE A 25 12.49 16.21 -4.44
N TRP A 26 12.06 17.47 -4.52
CA TRP A 26 10.68 17.80 -4.85
C TRP A 26 10.29 17.42 -6.28
N LEU A 27 11.18 17.59 -7.25
CA LEU A 27 10.97 17.14 -8.63
C LEU A 27 10.78 15.63 -8.68
N LEU A 28 11.69 14.88 -8.05
CA LEU A 28 11.61 13.41 -8.01
C LEU A 28 10.36 12.93 -7.28
N MET A 29 9.99 13.59 -6.19
CA MET A 29 8.73 13.32 -5.48
C MET A 29 7.51 13.50 -6.37
N SER A 30 7.48 14.58 -7.17
CA SER A 30 6.39 14.83 -8.12
C SER A 30 6.33 13.74 -9.19
N ILE A 31 7.47 13.34 -9.75
CA ILE A 31 7.57 12.27 -10.75
C ILE A 31 7.13 10.93 -10.15
N ILE A 32 7.61 10.58 -8.95
CA ILE A 32 7.23 9.37 -8.22
C ILE A 32 5.71 9.31 -8.01
N SER A 33 5.12 10.42 -7.55
CA SER A 33 3.67 10.49 -7.32
C SER A 33 2.88 10.35 -8.62
N LEU A 34 3.32 10.99 -9.71
CA LEU A 34 2.70 10.85 -11.02
C LEU A 34 2.78 9.42 -11.55
N ILE A 35 3.95 8.79 -11.50
CA ILE A 35 4.12 7.39 -11.92
C ILE A 35 3.25 6.44 -11.08
N HIS A 36 3.21 6.66 -9.75
CA HIS A 36 2.36 5.86 -8.85
C HIS A 36 0.89 5.98 -9.23
N GLY A 37 0.43 7.19 -9.54
CA GLY A 37 -0.93 7.43 -10.04
C GLY A 37 -1.17 6.76 -11.40
N LEU A 38 -0.25 6.93 -12.35
CA LEU A 38 -0.40 6.35 -13.69
C LEU A 38 -0.47 4.82 -13.66
N ILE A 39 0.36 4.14 -12.86
CA ILE A 39 0.29 2.66 -12.70
C ILE A 39 -1.10 2.23 -12.17
N CYS A 40 -1.78 3.10 -11.43
CA CYS A 40 -3.11 2.82 -10.88
C CYS A 40 -4.26 3.15 -11.86
N ILE A 41 -3.98 3.60 -13.08
CA ILE A 41 -4.99 3.80 -14.12
C ILE A 41 -5.57 2.47 -14.59
N SER A 42 -4.73 1.45 -14.78
CA SER A 42 -5.15 0.11 -15.26
C SER A 42 -6.31 -0.52 -14.48
N PRO A 43 -6.32 -0.56 -13.13
CA PRO A 43 -7.47 -1.06 -12.38
C PRO A 43 -8.76 -0.28 -12.65
N GLY A 44 -8.66 1.05 -12.80
CA GLY A 44 -9.81 1.91 -13.13
C GLY A 44 -10.39 1.60 -14.51
N ILE A 45 -9.54 1.39 -15.53
CA ILE A 45 -9.96 0.97 -16.87
C ILE A 45 -10.69 -0.36 -16.80
N LEU A 46 -10.13 -1.37 -16.13
CA LEU A 46 -10.80 -2.65 -16.00
C LEU A 46 -12.17 -2.52 -15.32
N SER A 47 -12.24 -1.76 -14.24
CA SER A 47 -13.51 -1.58 -13.52
C SER A 47 -14.57 -0.85 -14.35
N SER A 48 -14.19 0.03 -15.30
CA SER A 48 -15.13 0.78 -16.13
C SER A 48 -15.59 0.00 -17.37
N TYR A 49 -14.74 -0.89 -17.93
CA TYR A 49 -15.03 -1.64 -19.14
C TYR A 49 -15.42 -3.12 -18.89
N VAL A 50 -15.95 -3.45 -17.71
CA VAL A 50 -16.30 -4.84 -17.33
C VAL A 50 -17.19 -5.50 -18.37
N THR A 51 -18.26 -4.81 -18.79
CA THR A 51 -19.28 -5.36 -19.71
C THR A 51 -18.69 -5.61 -21.10
N GLU A 52 -17.90 -4.66 -21.61
CA GLU A 52 -17.26 -4.74 -22.92
C GLU A 52 -16.21 -5.85 -22.97
N LEU A 53 -15.36 -5.95 -21.94
CA LEU A 53 -14.35 -6.99 -21.87
C LEU A 53 -14.95 -8.39 -21.74
N LYS A 54 -16.03 -8.54 -20.96
CA LYS A 54 -16.76 -9.81 -20.89
C LYS A 54 -17.37 -10.20 -22.23
N ALA A 55 -17.93 -9.23 -22.96
CA ALA A 55 -18.50 -9.48 -24.28
C ALA A 55 -17.45 -9.79 -25.33
N GLU A 56 -16.34 -9.04 -25.40
CA GLU A 56 -15.26 -9.22 -26.40
C GLU A 56 -14.58 -10.59 -26.27
N PHE A 57 -14.33 -11.06 -25.04
CA PHE A 57 -13.62 -12.33 -24.79
C PHE A 57 -14.55 -13.49 -24.38
N ASN A 58 -15.86 -13.32 -24.40
CA ASN A 58 -16.87 -14.32 -23.94
C ASN A 58 -16.55 -14.84 -22.51
N LEU A 59 -16.33 -13.90 -21.57
CA LEU A 59 -15.92 -14.24 -20.21
C LEU A 59 -17.12 -14.34 -19.29
N ASN A 60 -17.13 -15.37 -18.45
CA ASN A 60 -17.97 -15.38 -17.26
C ASN A 60 -17.32 -14.58 -16.13
N ASP A 61 -18.06 -14.31 -15.04
CA ASP A 61 -17.62 -13.51 -13.90
C ASP A 61 -16.32 -14.06 -13.29
N ALA A 62 -16.19 -15.38 -13.14
CA ALA A 62 -15.01 -16.01 -12.56
C ALA A 62 -13.76 -15.80 -13.45
N LYS A 63 -13.90 -15.99 -14.78
CA LYS A 63 -12.80 -15.72 -15.71
C LYS A 63 -12.40 -14.25 -15.73
N TYR A 64 -13.38 -13.34 -15.65
CA TYR A 64 -13.09 -11.91 -15.54
C TYR A 64 -12.37 -11.57 -14.23
N GLY A 65 -12.81 -12.12 -13.09
CA GLY A 65 -12.17 -11.97 -11.79
C GLY A 65 -10.69 -12.40 -11.79
N ASN A 66 -10.33 -13.39 -12.63
CA ASN A 66 -8.94 -13.84 -12.79
C ASN A 66 -7.99 -12.73 -13.25
N LEU A 67 -8.46 -11.71 -13.99
CA LEU A 67 -7.62 -10.55 -14.36
C LEU A 67 -7.09 -9.80 -13.15
N GLY A 68 -7.90 -9.65 -12.12
CA GLY A 68 -7.48 -9.03 -10.85
C GLY A 68 -6.64 -9.99 -9.99
N THR A 69 -7.07 -11.26 -9.89
CA THR A 69 -6.39 -12.28 -9.08
C THR A 69 -4.97 -12.56 -9.60
N VAL A 70 -4.80 -12.68 -10.90
CA VAL A 70 -3.48 -12.95 -11.52
C VAL A 70 -2.53 -11.77 -11.35
N TYR A 71 -3.03 -10.54 -11.40
CA TYR A 71 -2.26 -9.35 -11.02
C TYR A 71 -1.81 -9.40 -9.56
N GLY A 72 -2.72 -9.77 -8.64
CA GLY A 72 -2.41 -9.97 -7.23
C GLY A 72 -1.36 -11.05 -6.99
N LEU A 73 -1.41 -12.17 -7.76
CA LEU A 73 -0.40 -13.22 -7.69
C LEU A 73 0.98 -12.70 -8.14
N GLY A 74 1.03 -11.93 -9.21
CA GLY A 74 2.25 -11.25 -9.64
C GLY A 74 2.81 -10.35 -8.57
N SER A 75 1.97 -9.51 -7.95
CA SER A 75 2.35 -8.61 -6.86
C SER A 75 2.87 -9.36 -5.64
N LEU A 76 2.27 -10.50 -5.30
CA LEU A 76 2.71 -11.35 -4.19
C LEU A 76 4.14 -11.86 -4.42
N LEU A 77 4.41 -12.46 -5.58
CA LEU A 77 5.73 -12.98 -5.93
C LEU A 77 6.75 -11.84 -6.06
N GLY A 78 6.36 -10.72 -6.67
CA GLY A 78 7.19 -9.53 -6.79
C GLY A 78 7.61 -8.97 -5.43
N SER A 79 6.73 -8.97 -4.43
CA SER A 79 7.04 -8.49 -3.08
C SER A 79 8.09 -9.34 -2.37
N LEU A 80 8.06 -10.66 -2.56
CA LEU A 80 9.09 -11.57 -2.04
C LEU A 80 10.45 -11.31 -2.68
N ILE A 81 10.47 -11.21 -4.02
CA ILE A 81 11.71 -10.98 -4.78
C ILE A 81 12.26 -9.58 -4.50
N PHE A 82 11.42 -8.56 -4.34
CA PHE A 82 11.83 -7.22 -3.97
C PHE A 82 12.69 -7.21 -2.69
N ALA A 83 12.26 -7.92 -1.66
CA ALA A 83 12.98 -7.97 -0.37
C ALA A 83 14.41 -8.53 -0.51
N LEU A 84 14.63 -9.45 -1.45
CA LEU A 84 15.93 -10.03 -1.75
C LEU A 84 16.81 -9.12 -2.61
N VAL A 85 16.22 -8.50 -3.62
CA VAL A 85 16.93 -7.82 -4.71
C VAL A 85 17.29 -6.36 -4.36
N ILE A 86 16.51 -5.68 -3.52
CA ILE A 86 16.72 -4.27 -3.19
C ILE A 86 18.08 -3.99 -2.50
N LYS A 87 18.64 -4.98 -1.83
CA LYS A 87 19.95 -4.88 -1.17
C LYS A 87 21.13 -5.11 -2.13
N ILE A 88 20.89 -5.75 -3.28
CA ILE A 88 21.91 -6.22 -4.21
C ILE A 88 22.04 -5.29 -5.40
N ILE A 89 20.91 -4.82 -5.93
CA ILE A 89 20.84 -4.02 -7.16
C ILE A 89 20.66 -2.55 -6.81
N ASN A 90 21.30 -1.68 -7.61
CA ASN A 90 21.11 -0.24 -7.52
C ASN A 90 19.62 0.10 -7.72
N ASN A 91 19.02 0.79 -6.74
CA ASN A 91 17.59 1.08 -6.71
C ASN A 91 17.10 1.84 -7.93
N LYS A 92 17.90 2.74 -8.51
CA LYS A 92 17.54 3.48 -9.73
C LYS A 92 17.27 2.53 -10.89
N TYR A 93 18.25 1.65 -11.21
CA TYR A 93 18.10 0.74 -12.34
C TYR A 93 17.01 -0.31 -12.09
N LEU A 94 16.89 -0.79 -10.84
CA LEU A 94 15.86 -1.73 -10.47
C LEU A 94 14.46 -1.13 -10.70
N ILE A 95 14.20 0.06 -10.15
CA ILE A 95 12.87 0.68 -10.24
C ILE A 95 12.56 1.13 -11.66
N CYS A 96 13.48 1.80 -12.35
CA CYS A 96 13.26 2.18 -13.74
C CYS A 96 13.02 0.96 -14.65
N GLY A 97 13.77 -0.13 -14.45
CA GLY A 97 13.59 -1.37 -15.18
C GLY A 97 12.21 -2.00 -14.95
N MET A 98 11.75 -2.05 -13.69
CA MET A 98 10.41 -2.57 -13.38
C MET A 98 9.28 -1.71 -13.96
N ILE A 99 9.43 -0.39 -13.96
CA ILE A 99 8.45 0.50 -14.59
C ILE A 99 8.40 0.27 -16.10
N ILE A 100 9.56 0.09 -16.77
CA ILE A 100 9.61 -0.23 -18.21
C ILE A 100 8.93 -1.57 -18.50
N ILE A 101 9.16 -2.59 -17.68
CA ILE A 101 8.47 -3.89 -17.81
C ILE A 101 6.96 -3.70 -17.68
N ASN A 102 6.49 -2.90 -16.72
CA ASN A 102 5.07 -2.58 -16.59
C ASN A 102 4.51 -1.91 -17.84
N CYS A 103 5.22 -0.93 -18.42
CA CYS A 103 4.82 -0.30 -19.68
C CYS A 103 4.72 -1.30 -20.83
N CYS A 104 5.70 -2.20 -20.99
CA CYS A 104 5.66 -3.24 -22.02
C CYS A 104 4.44 -4.15 -21.86
N CYS A 105 4.09 -4.50 -20.62
CA CYS A 105 2.89 -5.29 -20.35
C CYS A 105 1.60 -4.56 -20.77
N ASN A 106 1.50 -3.26 -20.48
CA ASN A 106 0.34 -2.47 -20.88
C ASN A 106 0.28 -2.28 -22.41
N PHE A 107 1.41 -2.20 -23.12
CA PHE A 107 1.45 -2.23 -24.58
C PHE A 107 0.96 -3.57 -25.13
N ILE A 108 1.24 -4.70 -24.48
CA ILE A 108 0.70 -6.01 -24.87
C ILE A 108 -0.84 -5.99 -24.80
N PHE A 109 -1.43 -5.31 -23.80
CA PHE A 109 -2.88 -5.11 -23.71
C PHE A 109 -3.46 -4.40 -24.94
N PHE A 110 -2.75 -3.43 -25.48
CA PHE A 110 -3.18 -2.69 -26.67
C PHE A 110 -3.20 -3.59 -27.93
N PHE A 111 -2.18 -4.42 -28.12
CA PHE A 111 -1.99 -5.19 -29.36
C PHE A 111 -2.68 -6.55 -29.36
N THR A 112 -2.95 -7.16 -28.21
CA THR A 112 -3.43 -8.54 -28.17
C THR A 112 -4.94 -8.64 -28.20
N ILE A 113 -5.41 -9.77 -28.79
CA ILE A 113 -6.79 -10.23 -28.78
C ILE A 113 -6.91 -11.60 -28.06
N ASN A 114 -5.81 -12.12 -27.53
CA ASN A 114 -5.80 -13.41 -26.85
C ASN A 114 -5.87 -13.22 -25.33
N PHE A 115 -6.92 -13.77 -24.71
CA PHE A 115 -7.15 -13.65 -23.28
C PHE A 115 -6.03 -14.25 -22.40
N SER A 116 -5.41 -15.36 -22.84
CA SER A 116 -4.29 -15.98 -22.11
C SER A 116 -3.06 -15.07 -22.07
N ILE A 117 -2.79 -14.35 -23.16
CA ILE A 117 -1.71 -13.38 -23.23
C ILE A 117 -2.03 -12.18 -22.32
N LEU A 118 -3.30 -11.75 -22.27
CA LEU A 118 -3.73 -10.70 -21.33
C LEU A 118 -3.50 -11.13 -19.88
N LEU A 119 -3.85 -12.35 -19.51
CA LEU A 119 -3.61 -12.87 -18.15
C LEU A 119 -2.12 -12.88 -17.80
N PHE A 120 -1.27 -13.37 -18.73
CA PHE A 120 0.18 -13.38 -18.51
C PHE A 120 0.75 -11.97 -18.39
N SER A 121 0.31 -11.06 -19.24
CA SER A 121 0.69 -9.64 -19.14
C SER A 121 0.27 -9.02 -17.80
N ARG A 122 -0.93 -9.36 -17.30
CA ARG A 122 -1.39 -8.90 -15.97
C ARG A 122 -0.55 -9.44 -14.83
N PHE A 123 -0.12 -10.71 -14.93
CA PHE A 123 0.80 -11.30 -13.95
C PHE A 123 2.11 -10.51 -13.86
N ILE A 124 2.74 -10.26 -15.02
CA ILE A 124 4.03 -9.54 -15.06
C ILE A 124 3.84 -8.07 -14.66
N SER A 125 2.73 -7.43 -15.05
CA SER A 125 2.41 -6.07 -14.64
C SER A 125 2.24 -5.96 -13.11
N GLY A 126 1.55 -6.92 -12.47
CA GLY A 126 1.45 -7.00 -11.02
C GLY A 126 2.80 -7.20 -10.33
N PHE A 127 3.62 -8.10 -10.89
CA PHE A 127 4.98 -8.35 -10.43
C PHE A 127 5.85 -7.08 -10.47
N ALA A 128 5.80 -6.34 -11.57
CA ALA A 128 6.63 -5.16 -11.76
C ALA A 128 6.14 -3.95 -10.94
N SER A 129 4.83 -3.73 -10.87
CA SER A 129 4.25 -2.57 -10.18
C SER A 129 4.46 -2.59 -8.67
N VAL A 130 4.50 -3.77 -8.05
CA VAL A 130 4.69 -3.88 -6.60
C VAL A 130 6.06 -3.35 -6.15
N PHE A 131 7.08 -3.40 -7.00
CA PHE A 131 8.38 -2.79 -6.72
C PHE A 131 8.26 -1.28 -6.47
N CYS A 132 7.44 -0.60 -7.27
CA CYS A 132 7.15 0.81 -7.09
C CYS A 132 6.35 1.07 -5.81
N PHE A 133 5.32 0.26 -5.55
CA PHE A 133 4.46 0.40 -4.38
C PHE A 133 5.19 0.22 -3.06
N ILE A 134 6.22 -0.63 -3.02
CA ILE A 134 7.04 -0.82 -1.83
C ILE A 134 8.16 0.22 -1.76
N TYR A 135 8.83 0.52 -2.88
CA TYR A 135 9.99 1.41 -2.89
C TYR A 135 9.64 2.88 -2.65
N PHE A 136 8.55 3.39 -3.21
CA PHE A 136 8.23 4.81 -3.13
C PHE A 136 8.01 5.31 -1.70
N PRO A 137 7.26 4.62 -0.82
CA PRO A 137 7.21 4.95 0.60
C PRO A 137 8.57 4.93 1.30
N ILE A 138 9.42 3.93 0.99
CA ILE A 138 10.78 3.82 1.55
C ILE A 138 11.66 4.99 1.07
N TRP A 139 11.52 5.37 -0.19
CA TRP A 139 12.23 6.52 -0.74
C TRP A 139 11.85 7.81 0.00
N VAL A 140 10.57 8.03 0.25
CA VAL A 140 10.10 9.20 1.02
C VAL A 140 10.73 9.24 2.40
N GLU A 141 10.76 8.13 3.14
CA GLU A 141 11.37 8.07 4.48
C GLU A 141 12.87 8.39 4.44
N ASN A 142 13.56 7.97 3.38
CA ASN A 142 15.01 8.16 3.26
C ASN A 142 15.44 9.55 2.82
N PHE A 143 14.65 10.21 1.97
CA PHE A 143 15.06 11.45 1.29
C PHE A 143 14.21 12.67 1.63
N ALA A 144 13.00 12.48 2.16
CA ALA A 144 12.17 13.60 2.56
C ALA A 144 12.74 14.32 3.80
N MET A 145 12.60 15.63 3.83
CA MET A 145 12.86 16.40 5.05
C MET A 145 11.87 15.99 6.14
N LYS A 146 12.31 15.82 7.37
CA LYS A 146 11.49 15.35 8.52
C LYS A 146 10.13 16.06 8.64
N LYS A 147 10.10 17.38 8.35
CA LYS A 147 8.88 18.19 8.36
C LYS A 147 7.85 17.76 7.31
N TRP A 148 8.28 17.20 6.18
CA TRP A 148 7.45 16.93 5.01
C TRP A 148 7.17 15.44 4.76
N VAL A 149 7.75 14.54 5.56
CA VAL A 149 7.59 13.07 5.38
C VAL A 149 6.12 12.68 5.31
N ASN A 150 5.31 13.08 6.28
CA ASN A 150 3.89 12.74 6.32
C ASN A 150 3.12 13.28 5.11
N PHE A 151 3.43 14.52 4.70
CA PHE A 151 2.82 15.13 3.52
C PHE A 151 3.17 14.34 2.24
N MET A 152 4.44 14.03 2.04
CA MET A 152 4.90 13.27 0.88
C MET A 152 4.33 11.85 0.85
N GLN A 153 4.27 11.16 1.99
CA GLN A 153 3.61 9.84 2.10
C GLN A 153 2.12 9.92 1.74
N THR A 154 1.42 10.94 2.22
CA THR A 154 0.02 11.15 1.88
C THR A 154 -0.14 11.44 0.38
N THR A 155 0.74 12.23 -0.22
CA THR A 155 0.70 12.55 -1.65
C THR A 155 0.82 11.28 -2.52
N VAL A 156 1.73 10.37 -2.17
CA VAL A 156 1.87 9.07 -2.86
C VAL A 156 0.58 8.26 -2.78
N GLN A 157 -0.05 8.19 -1.61
CA GLN A 157 -1.31 7.44 -1.44
C GLN A 157 -2.49 8.09 -2.18
N VAL A 158 -2.56 9.42 -2.17
CA VAL A 158 -3.57 10.18 -2.91
C VAL A 158 -3.41 9.99 -4.42
N ALA A 159 -2.17 9.95 -4.92
CA ALA A 159 -1.89 9.71 -6.34
C ALA A 159 -2.45 8.37 -6.83
N ASN A 160 -2.34 7.31 -6.00
CA ASN A 160 -2.96 6.01 -6.28
C ASN A 160 -4.48 6.15 -6.50
N THR A 161 -5.16 6.83 -5.59
CA THR A 161 -6.60 7.07 -5.69
C THR A 161 -6.95 7.87 -6.96
N ILE A 162 -6.21 8.93 -7.24
CA ILE A 162 -6.40 9.77 -8.44
C ILE A 162 -6.19 8.94 -9.72
N GLY A 163 -5.19 8.06 -9.74
CA GLY A 163 -4.96 7.18 -10.89
C GLY A 163 -6.14 6.27 -11.20
N ASN A 164 -6.70 5.61 -10.20
CA ASN A 164 -7.92 4.82 -10.36
C ASN A 164 -9.08 5.63 -10.93
N ILE A 165 -9.22 6.89 -10.49
CA ILE A 165 -10.22 7.82 -11.01
C ILE A 165 -10.02 8.05 -12.50
N ILE A 166 -8.81 8.48 -12.87
CA ILE A 166 -8.48 8.79 -14.25
C ILE A 166 -8.78 7.58 -15.13
N GLY A 167 -8.38 6.38 -14.67
CA GLY A 167 -8.67 5.14 -15.37
C GLY A 167 -10.17 4.90 -15.59
N TYR A 168 -10.99 5.21 -14.59
CA TYR A 168 -12.44 5.10 -14.71
C TYR A 168 -13.02 6.19 -15.62
N PHE A 169 -12.47 7.42 -15.60
CA PHE A 169 -12.86 8.52 -16.48
C PHE A 169 -12.56 8.25 -17.95
N ILE A 170 -11.57 7.42 -18.25
CA ILE A 170 -11.20 7.07 -19.63
C ILE A 170 -12.40 6.51 -20.39
N TYR A 171 -13.28 5.74 -19.73
CA TYR A 171 -14.53 5.27 -20.35
C TYR A 171 -15.42 6.40 -20.84
N LEU A 172 -15.56 7.48 -20.07
CA LEU A 172 -16.40 8.63 -20.48
C LEU A 172 -15.78 9.47 -21.60
N ILE A 173 -14.45 9.56 -21.61
CA ILE A 173 -13.72 10.37 -22.58
C ILE A 173 -13.60 9.64 -23.90
N LEU A 174 -13.20 8.38 -23.87
CA LEU A 174 -12.95 7.60 -25.09
C LEU A 174 -14.20 6.91 -25.62
N GLY A 175 -15.17 6.61 -24.75
CA GLY A 175 -16.41 5.91 -25.12
C GLY A 175 -16.26 4.39 -25.15
N LYS A 176 -17.31 3.72 -25.62
CA LYS A 176 -17.41 2.26 -25.69
C LYS A 176 -16.33 1.64 -26.57
N ASN A 177 -15.88 0.44 -26.22
CA ASN A 177 -14.91 -0.39 -26.98
C ASN A 177 -13.52 0.22 -27.16
N LYS A 178 -13.17 1.25 -26.39
CA LYS A 178 -11.86 1.94 -26.49
C LYS A 178 -10.97 1.68 -25.27
N TRP A 179 -11.17 0.57 -24.57
CA TRP A 179 -10.36 0.19 -23.43
C TRP A 179 -8.87 0.04 -23.75
N LYS A 180 -8.54 -0.40 -24.97
CA LYS A 180 -7.14 -0.56 -25.45
C LYS A 180 -6.42 0.78 -25.50
N ASP A 181 -7.07 1.81 -26.00
CA ASP A 181 -6.49 3.16 -26.09
C ASP A 181 -6.13 3.71 -24.71
N GLY A 182 -6.90 3.35 -23.67
CA GLY A 182 -6.61 3.72 -22.29
C GLY A 182 -5.27 3.15 -21.80
N PHE A 183 -4.99 1.88 -22.07
CA PHE A 183 -3.70 1.26 -21.75
C PHE A 183 -2.54 1.83 -22.55
N PHE A 184 -2.77 2.22 -23.79
CA PHE A 184 -1.77 2.89 -24.62
C PHE A 184 -1.39 4.25 -24.03
N ILE A 185 -2.37 5.09 -23.69
CA ILE A 185 -2.15 6.42 -23.10
C ILE A 185 -1.39 6.31 -21.78
N GLU A 186 -1.79 5.35 -20.91
CA GLU A 186 -1.10 5.07 -19.64
C GLU A 186 0.37 4.76 -19.88
N SER A 187 0.66 3.80 -20.76
CA SER A 187 2.03 3.32 -21.05
C SER A 187 2.91 4.43 -21.61
N PHE A 188 2.39 5.20 -22.54
CA PHE A 188 3.13 6.30 -23.16
C PHE A 188 3.47 7.40 -22.14
N SER A 189 2.52 7.73 -21.27
CA SER A 189 2.70 8.73 -20.21
C SER A 189 3.76 8.28 -19.18
N ILE A 190 3.73 7.00 -18.77
CA ILE A 190 4.70 6.45 -17.84
C ILE A 190 6.10 6.43 -18.48
N LEU A 191 6.22 6.01 -19.74
CA LEU A 191 7.50 5.94 -20.43
C LEU A 191 8.19 7.31 -20.49
N PHE A 192 7.43 8.37 -20.74
CA PHE A 192 7.96 9.74 -20.74
C PHE A 192 8.54 10.11 -19.36
N LEU A 193 7.85 9.80 -18.27
CA LEU A 193 8.32 10.11 -16.91
C LEU A 193 9.55 9.26 -16.53
N VAL A 194 9.63 8.01 -16.97
CA VAL A 194 10.80 7.15 -16.72
C VAL A 194 12.04 7.69 -17.39
N LEU A 195 11.94 8.25 -18.59
CA LEU A 195 13.07 8.90 -19.27
C LEU A 195 13.61 10.05 -18.42
N ILE A 196 12.75 10.86 -17.80
CA ILE A 196 13.17 11.92 -16.90
C ILE A 196 13.83 11.32 -15.63
N MET A 197 13.27 10.25 -15.06
CA MET A 197 13.87 9.56 -13.90
C MET A 197 15.30 9.06 -14.17
N ILE A 198 15.55 8.52 -15.36
CA ILE A 198 16.88 8.01 -15.77
C ILE A 198 17.91 9.15 -15.82
N MET A 199 17.51 10.38 -16.12
CA MET A 199 18.42 11.54 -16.16
C MET A 199 18.83 12.00 -14.75
N ILE A 200 18.08 11.67 -13.71
CA ILE A 200 18.38 12.08 -12.33
C ILE A 200 19.54 11.23 -11.77
N PRO A 201 20.56 11.83 -11.12
CA PRO A 201 21.71 11.09 -10.61
C PRO A 201 21.37 10.03 -9.55
N ASP A 202 22.12 8.93 -9.52
CA ASP A 202 21.92 7.75 -8.63
C ASP A 202 21.89 8.09 -7.14
N ARG A 203 22.60 9.13 -6.71
CA ARG A 203 22.66 9.58 -5.31
C ARG A 203 21.29 9.96 -4.72
N TYR A 204 20.28 10.24 -5.57
CA TYR A 204 18.92 10.53 -5.14
C TYR A 204 18.03 9.29 -5.00
N TYR A 205 18.54 8.11 -5.35
CA TYR A 205 17.86 6.83 -5.22
C TYR A 205 18.47 5.94 -4.14
N ASN A 206 19.78 6.05 -3.92
CA ASN A 206 20.53 5.20 -3.01
C ASN A 206 21.09 6.03 -1.85
N LYS A 207 20.66 5.74 -0.61
CA LYS A 207 21.25 6.32 0.58
C LYS A 207 22.54 5.58 0.90
N LYS A 208 23.70 6.24 0.82
CA LYS A 208 24.97 5.67 1.28
C LYS A 208 24.85 5.34 2.78
N ASN A 209 25.03 4.09 3.15
CA ASN A 209 25.10 3.70 4.54
C ASN A 209 26.34 4.37 5.18
N LYS A 210 26.12 5.25 6.18
CA LYS A 210 27.19 5.87 6.97
C LYS A 210 28.14 4.84 7.63
N LYS A 211 27.76 3.56 7.71
CA LYS A 211 28.57 2.53 8.34
C LYS A 211 29.78 2.07 7.52
N GLU A 212 29.72 2.11 6.18
CA GLU A 212 30.86 1.67 5.35
C GLU A 212 32.08 2.62 5.41
N ASN A 213 31.87 3.91 5.68
CA ASN A 213 32.98 4.88 5.77
C ASN A 213 33.62 4.94 7.16
N ILE A 214 33.06 4.35 8.20
CA ILE A 214 33.62 4.29 9.55
C ILE A 214 34.48 3.01 9.73
N GLU A 215 34.15 1.93 9.01
CA GLU A 215 34.90 0.67 9.09
C GLU A 215 36.28 0.70 8.37
N VAL A 216 36.47 1.62 7.42
CA VAL A 216 37.76 1.74 6.71
C VAL A 216 38.84 2.48 7.55
N ASN A 217 38.44 3.24 8.59
CA ASN A 217 39.37 4.08 9.37
C ASN A 217 39.66 3.59 10.78
N ASN A 218 39.06 2.50 11.26
CA ASN A 218 39.36 1.93 12.57
C ASN A 218 39.89 0.50 12.44
N THR A 219 41.18 0.38 12.21
CA THR A 219 41.98 -0.85 12.41
C THR A 219 42.08 -1.16 13.90
N ASN A 220 41.05 -1.75 14.49
CA ASN A 220 41.14 -2.52 15.71
C ASN A 220 40.43 -3.85 15.50
N THR A 221 41.19 -4.80 15.02
CA THR A 221 40.80 -6.10 14.44
C THR A 221 40.41 -7.17 15.47
N MET A 222 40.19 -6.88 16.75
CA MET A 222 39.91 -7.92 17.75
C MET A 222 38.43 -8.02 18.23
N GLU A 223 37.59 -7.02 17.97
CA GLU A 223 36.16 -7.11 18.33
C GLU A 223 35.23 -7.56 17.18
N ILE A 224 35.73 -7.52 15.94
CA ILE A 224 34.94 -7.86 14.74
C ILE A 224 34.81 -9.38 14.55
N GLU A 225 35.78 -10.18 15.00
CA GLU A 225 35.71 -11.65 14.88
C GLU A 225 34.71 -12.29 15.85
N LYS A 226 34.42 -11.69 17.00
CA LYS A 226 33.38 -12.18 17.92
C LYS A 226 31.95 -11.98 17.41
N ASN A 227 31.73 -10.98 16.55
CA ASN A 227 30.41 -10.70 15.98
C ASN A 227 30.12 -11.39 14.63
N LYS A 228 31.15 -11.91 13.95
CA LYS A 228 30.96 -12.72 12.71
C LYS A 228 30.45 -14.14 12.97
N GLY A 229 30.67 -14.68 14.18
CA GLY A 229 30.10 -15.97 14.59
C GLY A 229 28.60 -15.96 14.88
N LEU A 230 27.99 -14.77 15.03
CA LEU A 230 26.52 -14.60 15.24
C LEU A 230 25.73 -14.25 13.97
N GLY A 231 26.42 -14.08 12.83
CA GLY A 231 25.83 -13.49 11.62
C GLY A 231 24.88 -14.40 10.81
N ILE A 232 24.87 -15.70 11.04
CA ILE A 232 24.04 -16.65 10.28
C ILE A 232 22.66 -16.86 10.93
N ASN A 233 22.53 -16.59 12.23
CA ASN A 233 21.26 -16.73 12.95
C ASN A 233 20.41 -15.43 13.01
N THR A 234 20.86 -14.32 12.42
CA THR A 234 20.23 -13.01 12.62
C THR A 234 19.00 -12.80 11.74
N GLU A 235 18.96 -13.31 10.50
CA GLU A 235 17.81 -13.11 9.61
C GLU A 235 16.61 -13.96 10.00
N GLU A 236 16.80 -15.22 10.37
CA GLU A 236 15.75 -16.08 10.93
C GLU A 236 15.18 -15.50 12.24
N ASN A 237 16.05 -15.01 13.11
CA ASN A 237 15.62 -14.37 14.35
C ASN A 237 14.84 -13.07 14.12
N ILE A 238 15.21 -12.28 13.13
CA ILE A 238 14.49 -11.05 12.73
C ILE A 238 13.07 -11.38 12.24
N ILE A 239 12.93 -12.33 11.33
CA ILE A 239 11.61 -12.73 10.80
C ILE A 239 10.77 -13.33 11.93
N LYS A 240 11.36 -14.15 12.78
CA LYS A 240 10.68 -14.74 13.94
C LYS A 240 10.21 -13.67 14.93
N GLU A 241 11.04 -12.67 15.22
CA GLU A 241 10.67 -11.55 16.09
C GLU A 241 9.47 -10.76 15.54
N ILE A 242 9.45 -10.52 14.22
CA ILE A 242 8.34 -9.82 13.55
C ILE A 242 7.06 -10.65 13.58
N ILE A 243 7.14 -11.95 13.25
CA ILE A 243 5.97 -12.85 13.22
C ILE A 243 5.45 -13.13 14.64
N CYS A 244 6.32 -13.20 15.64
CA CYS A 244 5.92 -13.34 17.04
C CYS A 244 5.39 -12.06 17.67
N ASN A 245 5.48 -10.92 16.98
CA ASN A 245 4.92 -9.66 17.45
C ASN A 245 3.39 -9.65 17.26
N PHE A 246 2.66 -10.13 18.25
CA PHE A 246 1.21 -10.29 18.17
C PHE A 246 0.46 -9.01 17.76
N PRO A 247 0.72 -7.80 18.35
CA PRO A 247 0.07 -6.57 17.89
C PRO A 247 0.33 -6.27 16.41
N PHE A 248 1.54 -6.50 15.93
CA PHE A 248 1.89 -6.29 14.53
C PHE A 248 1.05 -7.20 13.62
N ILE A 249 1.01 -8.50 13.90
CA ILE A 249 0.24 -9.46 13.10
C ILE A 249 -1.25 -9.12 13.10
N MET A 250 -1.83 -8.77 14.25
CA MET A 250 -3.24 -8.37 14.33
C MET A 250 -3.55 -7.15 13.47
N ILE A 251 -2.69 -6.11 13.48
CA ILE A 251 -2.88 -4.93 12.64
C ILE A 251 -2.73 -5.30 11.15
N VAL A 252 -1.78 -6.16 10.81
CA VAL A 252 -1.57 -6.62 9.43
C VAL A 252 -2.76 -7.42 8.91
N LEU A 253 -3.33 -8.32 9.72
CA LEU A 253 -4.54 -9.08 9.38
C LEU A 253 -5.75 -8.15 9.20
N TYR A 254 -5.94 -7.20 10.11
CA TYR A 254 -6.95 -6.15 9.95
C TYR A 254 -6.81 -5.41 8.62
N ARG A 255 -5.60 -5.05 8.25
CA ARG A 255 -5.36 -4.37 6.97
C ARG A 255 -5.63 -5.28 5.76
N ALA A 256 -5.25 -6.55 5.84
CA ALA A 256 -5.54 -7.53 4.80
C ALA A 256 -7.07 -7.71 4.62
N ASN A 257 -7.82 -7.84 5.71
CA ASN A 257 -9.27 -7.89 5.72
C ASN A 257 -9.89 -6.66 5.04
N ARG A 258 -9.43 -5.48 5.44
CA ARG A 258 -9.91 -4.21 4.89
C ARG A 258 -9.62 -4.06 3.39
N ILE A 259 -8.42 -4.43 2.94
CA ILE A 259 -8.03 -4.38 1.54
C ILE A 259 -8.81 -5.42 0.73
N PHE A 260 -9.07 -6.59 1.29
CA PHE A 260 -9.90 -7.60 0.65
C PHE A 260 -11.29 -7.05 0.27
N ILE A 261 -11.98 -6.43 1.22
CA ILE A 261 -13.32 -5.87 0.98
C ILE A 261 -13.24 -4.71 -0.01
N PHE A 262 -12.31 -3.78 0.20
CA PHE A 262 -12.14 -2.63 -0.69
C PHE A 262 -11.86 -3.04 -2.12
N GLN A 263 -10.97 -3.99 -2.34
CA GLN A 263 -10.58 -4.44 -3.67
C GLN A 263 -11.70 -5.22 -4.38
N ALA A 264 -12.45 -6.05 -3.64
CA ALA A 264 -13.62 -6.72 -4.17
C ALA A 264 -14.67 -5.72 -4.65
N LEU A 265 -14.98 -4.72 -3.82
CA LEU A 265 -15.94 -3.67 -4.17
C LEU A 265 -15.43 -2.80 -5.33
N ASN A 266 -14.16 -2.39 -5.30
CA ASN A 266 -13.58 -1.57 -6.36
C ASN A 266 -13.69 -2.25 -7.74
N PHE A 267 -13.47 -3.57 -7.78
CA PHE A 267 -13.51 -4.33 -9.02
C PHE A 267 -14.93 -4.59 -9.54
N TRP A 268 -15.90 -4.84 -8.62
CA TRP A 268 -17.25 -5.29 -8.99
C TRP A 268 -18.35 -4.22 -8.82
N PHE A 269 -18.02 -3.02 -8.36
CA PHE A 269 -19.00 -1.97 -8.05
C PHE A 269 -19.91 -1.62 -9.22
N SER A 270 -19.33 -1.41 -10.40
CA SER A 270 -20.11 -1.06 -11.61
C SER A 270 -21.02 -2.19 -12.05
N ASP A 271 -20.51 -3.43 -11.98
CA ASP A 271 -21.29 -4.63 -12.29
C ASP A 271 -22.49 -4.79 -11.35
N TYR A 272 -22.31 -4.51 -10.05
CA TYR A 272 -23.39 -4.50 -9.07
C TYR A 272 -24.47 -3.47 -9.40
N LEU A 273 -24.11 -2.24 -9.75
CA LEU A 273 -25.07 -1.21 -10.13
C LEU A 273 -25.88 -1.60 -11.37
N GLN A 274 -25.22 -2.18 -12.37
CA GLN A 274 -25.85 -2.59 -13.62
C GLN A 274 -26.78 -3.80 -13.45
N ASN A 275 -26.32 -4.82 -12.77
CA ASN A 275 -27.02 -6.11 -12.72
C ASN A 275 -27.96 -6.22 -11.53
N SER A 276 -27.58 -5.71 -10.37
CA SER A 276 -28.38 -5.87 -9.14
C SER A 276 -29.35 -4.73 -8.91
N LEU A 277 -28.94 -3.49 -9.20
CA LEU A 277 -29.80 -2.31 -9.10
C LEU A 277 -30.43 -1.90 -10.45
N SER A 278 -30.13 -2.67 -11.52
CA SER A 278 -30.68 -2.49 -12.87
C SER A 278 -30.45 -1.08 -13.45
N GLU A 279 -29.37 -0.41 -13.06
CA GLU A 279 -29.05 0.92 -13.56
C GLU A 279 -28.48 0.82 -14.98
N LYS A 280 -29.13 1.48 -15.93
CA LYS A 280 -28.73 1.48 -17.35
C LYS A 280 -28.05 2.76 -17.80
N ASN A 281 -28.13 3.82 -17.00
CA ASN A 281 -27.55 5.11 -17.37
C ASN A 281 -26.03 5.12 -17.03
N PRO A 282 -25.15 5.14 -18.04
CA PRO A 282 -23.71 5.12 -17.80
C PRO A 282 -23.21 6.29 -16.95
N LYS A 283 -23.87 7.46 -17.07
CA LYS A 283 -23.51 8.65 -16.28
C LYS A 283 -23.81 8.44 -14.79
N VAL A 284 -24.96 7.81 -14.46
CA VAL A 284 -25.31 7.51 -13.07
C VAL A 284 -24.34 6.51 -12.47
N ILE A 285 -24.01 5.43 -13.18
CA ILE A 285 -23.04 4.43 -12.75
C ILE A 285 -21.69 5.08 -12.50
N PHE A 286 -21.25 5.90 -13.45
CA PHE A 286 -19.99 6.62 -13.36
C PHE A 286 -19.92 7.54 -12.14
N TRP A 287 -20.92 8.40 -11.92
CA TRP A 287 -20.91 9.31 -10.79
C TRP A 287 -21.05 8.57 -9.46
N SER A 288 -21.84 7.50 -9.40
CA SER A 288 -21.95 6.66 -8.21
C SER A 288 -20.59 6.03 -7.85
N TYR A 289 -19.88 5.47 -8.82
CA TYR A 289 -18.53 4.94 -8.60
C TYR A 289 -17.56 6.04 -8.15
N SER A 290 -17.53 7.17 -8.87
CA SER A 290 -16.62 8.26 -8.60
C SER A 290 -16.82 8.86 -7.21
N ILE A 291 -18.05 9.11 -6.81
CA ILE A 291 -18.38 9.62 -5.48
C ILE A 291 -17.96 8.60 -4.41
N THR A 292 -18.29 7.33 -4.60
CA THR A 292 -18.06 6.29 -3.60
C THR A 292 -16.60 5.92 -3.48
N MET A 293 -15.98 5.47 -4.57
CA MET A 293 -14.62 4.89 -4.50
C MET A 293 -13.54 5.94 -4.45
N VAL A 294 -13.82 7.12 -5.00
CA VAL A 294 -12.86 8.16 -5.26
C VAL A 294 -12.93 9.28 -4.24
N PHE A 295 -13.97 10.10 -4.37
CA PHE A 295 -14.09 11.29 -3.53
C PHE A 295 -14.19 10.92 -2.06
N SER A 296 -14.94 9.86 -1.73
CA SER A 296 -15.03 9.38 -0.35
C SER A 296 -13.71 8.84 0.17
N SER A 297 -12.96 8.11 -0.64
CA SER A 297 -11.63 7.62 -0.25
C SER A 297 -10.64 8.77 -0.06
N LEU A 298 -10.63 9.75 -0.96
CA LEU A 298 -9.76 10.92 -0.87
C LEU A 298 -10.02 11.72 0.41
N ILE A 299 -11.29 12.08 0.64
CA ILE A 299 -11.71 12.83 1.83
C ILE A 299 -11.40 12.02 3.09
N GLY A 300 -11.67 10.72 3.08
CA GLY A 300 -11.39 9.82 4.19
C GLY A 300 -9.89 9.78 4.55
N ASN A 301 -9.01 9.69 3.55
CA ASN A 301 -7.57 9.72 3.77
C ASN A 301 -7.10 11.03 4.42
N ILE A 302 -7.63 12.17 3.97
CA ILE A 302 -7.32 13.49 4.56
C ILE A 302 -7.82 13.54 6.01
N LEU A 303 -9.05 13.13 6.26
CA LEU A 303 -9.63 13.09 7.61
C LEU A 303 -8.84 12.15 8.54
N GLY A 304 -8.41 10.99 8.05
CA GLY A 304 -7.55 10.07 8.80
C GLY A 304 -6.24 10.72 9.24
N GLY A 305 -5.60 11.48 8.36
CA GLY A 305 -4.40 12.25 8.66
C GLY A 305 -4.63 13.33 9.72
N ILE A 306 -5.77 14.03 9.66
CA ILE A 306 -6.15 15.05 10.66
C ILE A 306 -6.44 14.39 12.02
N ILE A 307 -7.18 13.28 12.02
CA ILE A 307 -7.52 12.55 13.25
C ILE A 307 -6.26 12.08 13.97
N ILE A 308 -5.31 11.46 13.24
CA ILE A 308 -4.08 10.95 13.85
C ILE A 308 -3.23 12.05 14.47
N ASN A 309 -3.17 13.22 13.84
CA ASN A 309 -2.47 14.38 14.39
C ASN A 309 -3.13 14.90 15.68
N LYS A 310 -4.47 14.95 15.73
CA LYS A 310 -5.21 15.39 16.92
C LYS A 310 -5.13 14.41 18.10
N ILE A 311 -5.01 13.12 17.83
CA ILE A 311 -4.93 12.06 18.86
C ILE A 311 -3.54 11.99 19.51
N GLY A 312 -2.56 12.76 19.03
CA GLY A 312 -1.20 12.75 19.56
C GLY A 312 -0.29 11.68 18.91
N GLY A 313 -0.61 11.30 17.68
CA GLY A 313 0.18 10.38 16.86
C GLY A 313 -0.13 8.90 17.08
N THR A 314 0.57 8.07 16.34
CA THR A 314 0.31 6.62 16.22
C THR A 314 0.63 5.80 17.47
N ARG A 315 1.55 6.29 18.31
CA ARG A 315 1.94 5.63 19.58
C ARG A 315 0.95 5.88 20.72
N SER A 316 -0.10 6.68 20.49
CA SER A 316 -1.11 6.96 21.50
C SER A 316 -2.08 5.78 21.66
N LYS A 317 -2.58 5.57 22.89
CA LYS A 317 -3.61 4.55 23.17
C LYS A 317 -4.91 4.83 22.40
N LEU A 318 -5.19 6.10 22.14
CA LEU A 318 -6.38 6.55 21.43
C LEU A 318 -6.38 6.11 19.95
N SER A 319 -5.20 5.82 19.36
CA SER A 319 -5.11 5.36 17.97
C SER A 319 -5.82 4.02 17.75
N PHE A 320 -5.63 3.05 18.64
CA PHE A 320 -6.28 1.74 18.51
C PHE A 320 -7.79 1.84 18.75
N ILE A 321 -8.20 2.59 19.77
CA ILE A 321 -9.62 2.81 20.05
C ILE A 321 -10.31 3.50 18.88
N SER A 322 -9.68 4.57 18.33
CA SER A 322 -10.23 5.30 17.19
C SER A 322 -10.33 4.42 15.94
N MET A 323 -9.31 3.58 15.65
CA MET A 323 -9.37 2.63 14.54
C MET A 323 -10.54 1.66 14.69
N THR A 324 -10.74 1.09 15.90
CA THR A 324 -11.82 0.13 16.17
C THR A 324 -13.19 0.79 16.01
N ILE A 325 -13.38 2.00 16.55
CA ILE A 325 -14.63 2.77 16.41
C ILE A 325 -14.89 3.09 14.94
N LEU A 326 -13.90 3.63 14.23
CA LEU A 326 -14.05 3.95 12.80
C LEU A 326 -14.37 2.70 11.97
N GLN A 327 -13.70 1.58 12.24
CA GLN A 327 -13.97 0.32 11.54
C GLN A 327 -15.40 -0.16 11.79
N PHE A 328 -15.83 -0.17 13.04
CA PHE A 328 -17.20 -0.57 13.40
C PHE A 328 -18.25 0.31 12.70
N MET A 329 -18.08 1.63 12.79
CA MET A 329 -18.98 2.59 12.13
C MET A 329 -18.99 2.40 10.60
N SER A 330 -17.83 2.19 9.97
CA SER A 330 -17.77 1.95 8.53
C SER A 330 -18.57 0.72 8.13
N ILE A 331 -18.40 -0.40 8.84
CA ILE A 331 -19.08 -1.64 8.52
C ILE A 331 -20.60 -1.51 8.67
N LEU A 332 -21.09 -0.76 9.65
CA LEU A 332 -22.52 -0.51 9.80
C LEU A 332 -23.10 0.14 8.53
N PHE A 333 -22.48 1.19 8.00
CA PHE A 333 -22.91 1.80 6.75
C PHE A 333 -22.83 0.82 5.57
N GLY A 334 -21.73 0.08 5.46
CA GLY A 334 -21.55 -0.94 4.43
C GLY A 334 -22.60 -2.06 4.50
N PHE A 335 -22.99 -2.48 5.71
CA PHE A 335 -23.98 -3.53 5.92
C PHE A 335 -25.40 -3.11 5.48
N PHE A 336 -25.78 -1.86 5.74
CA PHE A 336 -27.10 -1.36 5.32
C PHE A 336 -27.17 -1.03 3.84
N SER A 337 -26.06 -0.85 3.15
CA SER A 337 -26.05 -0.43 1.74
C SER A 337 -26.74 -1.42 0.78
N PRO A 338 -26.51 -2.75 0.80
CA PRO A 338 -27.13 -3.68 -0.13
C PRO A 338 -28.59 -4.03 0.20
N LEU A 339 -29.12 -3.51 1.31
CA LEU A 339 -30.53 -3.67 1.68
C LEU A 339 -31.44 -2.66 0.94
N THR A 340 -30.84 -1.68 0.29
CA THR A 340 -31.58 -0.67 -0.48
C THR A 340 -31.71 -1.09 -1.95
N ASN A 341 -32.86 -0.79 -2.55
CA ASN A 341 -33.13 -0.99 -3.98
C ASN A 341 -32.88 0.28 -4.81
N SER A 342 -32.44 1.36 -4.17
CA SER A 342 -32.18 2.66 -4.83
C SER A 342 -30.71 2.88 -5.01
N VAL A 343 -30.28 3.20 -6.24
CA VAL A 343 -28.89 3.54 -6.57
C VAL A 343 -28.39 4.71 -5.72
N LEU A 344 -29.23 5.72 -5.48
CA LEU A 344 -28.85 6.89 -4.69
C LEU A 344 -28.55 6.53 -3.23
N TYR A 345 -29.45 5.79 -2.56
CA TYR A 345 -29.22 5.40 -1.15
C TYR A 345 -28.05 4.43 -1.03
N PHE A 346 -27.90 3.49 -1.96
CA PHE A 346 -26.74 2.60 -2.03
C PHE A 346 -25.45 3.42 -2.13
N THR A 347 -25.40 4.38 -3.05
CA THR A 347 -24.23 5.25 -3.27
C THR A 347 -23.88 6.05 -2.00
N ILE A 348 -24.87 6.63 -1.32
CA ILE A 348 -24.66 7.40 -0.10
C ILE A 348 -24.08 6.51 1.02
N LEU A 349 -24.70 5.36 1.29
CA LEU A 349 -24.27 4.45 2.35
C LEU A 349 -22.89 3.87 2.08
N MET A 350 -22.63 3.45 0.84
CA MET A 350 -21.30 2.97 0.43
C MET A 350 -20.24 4.09 0.47
N SER A 351 -20.60 5.33 0.15
CA SER A 351 -19.70 6.46 0.25
C SER A 351 -19.29 6.72 1.70
N MET A 352 -20.22 6.64 2.65
CA MET A 352 -19.93 6.73 4.08
C MET A 352 -19.03 5.57 4.54
N TYR A 353 -19.31 4.34 4.09
CA TYR A 353 -18.45 3.19 4.33
C TYR A 353 -17.01 3.45 3.88
N ILE A 354 -16.81 3.82 2.60
CA ILE A 354 -15.49 4.03 2.02
C ILE A 354 -14.76 5.21 2.70
N LEU A 355 -15.45 6.30 3.00
CA LEU A 355 -14.90 7.47 3.66
C LEU A 355 -14.31 7.11 5.03
N ILE A 356 -15.10 6.49 5.88
CA ILE A 356 -14.71 6.12 7.25
C ILE A 356 -13.63 5.02 7.21
N ASN A 357 -13.79 4.04 6.32
CA ASN A 357 -12.83 2.97 6.10
C ASN A 357 -11.46 3.52 5.65
N SER A 358 -11.43 4.51 4.76
CA SER A 358 -10.18 5.15 4.30
C SER A 358 -9.51 5.94 5.41
N ALA A 359 -10.27 6.65 6.25
CA ALA A 359 -9.74 7.35 7.42
C ALA A 359 -9.06 6.38 8.40
N SER A 360 -9.70 5.27 8.72
CA SER A 360 -9.11 4.20 9.56
C SER A 360 -7.83 3.62 8.92
N GLY A 361 -7.78 3.55 7.58
CA GLY A 361 -6.64 3.04 6.83
C GLY A 361 -5.35 3.80 7.05
N ILE A 362 -5.39 5.12 7.01
CA ILE A 362 -4.22 5.97 7.23
C ILE A 362 -3.68 5.78 8.66
N ILE A 363 -4.58 5.74 9.64
CA ILE A 363 -4.19 5.52 11.04
C ILE A 363 -3.51 4.15 11.19
N SER A 364 -4.02 3.11 10.53
CA SER A 364 -3.49 1.75 10.63
C SER A 364 -2.11 1.57 9.97
N ILE A 365 -1.80 2.28 8.87
CA ILE A 365 -0.47 2.26 8.27
C ILE A 365 0.58 2.70 9.29
N SER A 366 0.35 3.85 9.87
CA SER A 366 1.27 4.42 10.84
C SER A 366 1.35 3.58 12.12
N ALA A 367 0.22 2.97 12.57
CA ALA A 367 0.19 2.08 13.72
C ALA A 367 0.99 0.79 13.49
N THR A 368 1.02 0.26 12.27
CA THR A 368 1.80 -0.93 11.92
C THR A 368 3.30 -0.72 12.22
N PHE A 369 3.84 0.43 11.86
CA PHE A 369 5.25 0.74 12.13
C PHE A 369 5.52 1.17 13.57
N ALA A 370 4.53 1.73 14.28
CA ALA A 370 4.69 2.14 15.67
C ALA A 370 4.84 0.98 16.67
N VAL A 371 4.41 -0.24 16.30
CA VAL A 371 4.52 -1.45 17.14
C VAL A 371 5.77 -2.27 16.88
N VAL A 372 6.59 -1.88 15.90
CA VAL A 372 7.85 -2.53 15.52
C VAL A 372 9.01 -1.59 15.87
N SER A 373 10.16 -2.15 16.22
CA SER A 373 11.38 -1.36 16.45
C SER A 373 11.88 -0.74 15.14
N ASP A 374 12.47 0.45 15.21
CA ASP A 374 12.92 1.22 14.04
C ASP A 374 13.91 0.42 13.15
N ASN A 375 14.72 -0.44 13.78
CA ASN A 375 15.67 -1.32 13.06
C ASN A 375 15.01 -2.43 12.24
N LEU A 376 13.77 -2.82 12.59
CA LEU A 376 13.00 -3.88 11.94
C LEU A 376 11.95 -3.34 10.95
N ALA A 377 11.83 -2.02 10.80
CA ALA A 377 10.81 -1.40 9.96
C ALA A 377 10.86 -1.87 8.48
N GLY A 378 12.05 -2.04 7.92
CA GLY A 378 12.22 -2.55 6.55
C GLY A 378 11.73 -3.98 6.36
N PRO A 379 12.26 -4.97 7.10
CA PRO A 379 11.76 -6.36 7.07
C PRO A 379 10.28 -6.47 7.41
N ALA A 380 9.78 -5.70 8.40
CA ALA A 380 8.38 -5.68 8.77
C ALA A 380 7.48 -5.22 7.62
N ASN A 381 7.92 -4.24 6.82
CA ASN A 381 7.18 -3.80 5.63
C ASN A 381 7.09 -4.90 4.56
N GLY A 382 8.14 -5.71 4.41
CA GLY A 382 8.12 -6.88 3.53
C GLY A 382 7.08 -7.92 3.98
N VAL A 383 7.10 -8.29 5.27
CA VAL A 383 6.11 -9.23 5.85
C VAL A 383 4.69 -8.68 5.76
N TYR A 384 4.52 -7.39 6.08
CA TYR A 384 3.25 -6.69 5.93
C TYR A 384 2.72 -6.78 4.49
N SER A 385 3.53 -6.39 3.50
CA SER A 385 3.13 -6.39 2.09
C SER A 385 2.80 -7.81 1.60
N PHE A 386 3.57 -8.79 2.02
CA PHE A 386 3.32 -10.19 1.69
C PHE A 386 1.96 -10.68 2.20
N ILE A 387 1.67 -10.48 3.49
CA ILE A 387 0.41 -10.95 4.11
C ILE A 387 -0.79 -10.21 3.49
N VAL A 388 -0.68 -8.89 3.30
CA VAL A 388 -1.75 -8.08 2.72
C VAL A 388 -2.04 -8.48 1.27
N ASN A 389 -1.01 -8.77 0.48
CA ASN A 389 -1.20 -9.25 -0.89
C ASN A 389 -1.78 -10.66 -0.91
N LEU A 390 -1.30 -11.57 -0.06
CA LEU A 390 -1.73 -12.96 -0.01
C LEU A 390 -3.20 -13.11 0.41
N ILE A 391 -3.59 -12.44 1.49
CA ILE A 391 -4.92 -12.61 2.11
C ILE A 391 -5.90 -11.54 1.60
N GLY A 392 -5.42 -10.32 1.36
CA GLY A 392 -6.27 -9.20 0.99
C GLY A 392 -6.47 -9.07 -0.51
N PHE A 393 -5.42 -8.76 -1.24
CA PHE A 393 -5.52 -8.36 -2.65
C PHE A 393 -5.78 -9.53 -3.59
N LEU A 394 -4.98 -10.60 -3.46
CA LEU A 394 -4.99 -11.74 -4.38
C LEU A 394 -6.37 -12.43 -4.52
N PRO A 395 -7.03 -12.85 -3.41
CA PRO A 395 -8.24 -13.67 -3.54
C PRO A 395 -9.50 -12.85 -3.80
N SER A 396 -9.50 -11.53 -3.55
CA SER A 396 -10.71 -10.75 -3.44
C SER A 396 -11.56 -10.68 -4.71
N PRO A 397 -11.03 -10.45 -5.94
CA PRO A 397 -11.87 -10.36 -7.14
C PRO A 397 -12.50 -11.70 -7.52
N TYR A 398 -11.73 -12.79 -7.38
CA TYR A 398 -12.20 -14.13 -7.68
C TYR A 398 -13.21 -14.62 -6.63
N PHE A 399 -12.92 -14.39 -5.36
CA PHE A 399 -13.80 -14.79 -4.26
C PHE A 399 -15.17 -14.13 -4.35
N TYR A 400 -15.21 -12.84 -4.69
CA TYR A 400 -16.47 -12.15 -4.95
C TYR A 400 -17.25 -12.82 -6.08
N ALA A 401 -16.61 -13.15 -7.19
CA ALA A 401 -17.25 -13.82 -8.32
C ALA A 401 -17.81 -15.22 -7.95
N VAL A 402 -17.09 -15.97 -7.12
CA VAL A 402 -17.56 -17.27 -6.59
C VAL A 402 -18.79 -17.08 -5.69
N LEU A 403 -18.76 -16.12 -4.77
CA LEU A 403 -19.89 -15.81 -3.91
C LEU A 403 -21.11 -15.36 -4.71
N LYS A 404 -20.91 -14.51 -5.74
CA LYS A 404 -21.95 -14.08 -6.65
C LYS A 404 -22.64 -15.26 -7.35
N LYS A 405 -21.86 -16.30 -7.69
CA LYS A 405 -22.41 -17.53 -8.28
C LYS A 405 -23.20 -18.38 -7.28
N ILE A 406 -22.77 -18.41 -6.01
CA ILE A 406 -23.42 -19.17 -4.94
C ILE A 406 -24.74 -18.49 -4.54
N PHE A 407 -24.71 -17.17 -4.36
CA PHE A 407 -25.88 -16.41 -3.96
C PHE A 407 -26.66 -15.91 -5.18
N LYS A 408 -27.90 -16.29 -5.32
CA LYS A 408 -28.77 -15.83 -6.42
C LYS A 408 -28.95 -14.32 -6.44
N LYS A 409 -28.90 -13.67 -5.27
CA LYS A 409 -28.94 -12.20 -5.10
C LYS A 409 -27.55 -11.70 -4.73
N GLU A 410 -26.99 -10.85 -5.55
CA GLU A 410 -25.64 -10.27 -5.35
C GLU A 410 -25.56 -9.41 -4.07
N SER A 411 -26.70 -8.86 -3.60
CA SER A 411 -26.78 -8.16 -2.32
C SER A 411 -26.27 -9.00 -1.15
N TYR A 412 -26.49 -10.32 -1.14
CA TYR A 412 -25.98 -11.23 -0.11
C TYR A 412 -24.47 -11.39 -0.17
N THR A 413 -23.88 -11.25 -1.35
CA THR A 413 -22.41 -11.24 -1.51
C THR A 413 -21.80 -10.04 -0.78
N ILE A 414 -22.36 -8.83 -0.96
CA ILE A 414 -21.89 -7.64 -0.26
C ILE A 414 -22.14 -7.77 1.25
N LEU A 415 -23.30 -8.27 1.68
CA LEU A 415 -23.59 -8.50 3.10
C LEU A 415 -22.56 -9.42 3.76
N LEU A 416 -22.20 -10.51 3.08
CA LEU A 416 -21.17 -11.44 3.60
C LEU A 416 -19.78 -10.77 3.68
N LEU A 417 -19.44 -9.96 2.70
CA LEU A 417 -18.19 -9.18 2.76
C LEU A 417 -18.17 -8.21 3.94
N MET A 418 -19.29 -7.54 4.21
CA MET A 418 -19.39 -6.63 5.36
C MET A 418 -19.32 -7.41 6.67
N PHE A 419 -19.96 -8.59 6.72
CA PHE A 419 -19.85 -9.47 7.89
C PHE A 419 -18.41 -9.92 8.14
N TYR A 420 -17.67 -10.27 7.08
CA TYR A 420 -16.23 -10.54 7.17
C TYR A 420 -15.46 -9.34 7.73
N GLY A 421 -15.87 -8.10 7.42
CA GLY A 421 -15.29 -6.87 7.95
C GLY A 421 -15.36 -6.74 9.48
N PHE A 422 -16.35 -7.34 10.15
CA PHE A 422 -16.42 -7.35 11.61
C PHE A 422 -15.25 -8.09 12.26
N ILE A 423 -14.64 -9.06 11.57
CA ILE A 423 -13.43 -9.75 12.05
C ILE A 423 -12.32 -8.72 12.30
N GLY A 424 -12.21 -7.70 11.44
CA GLY A 424 -11.25 -6.61 11.61
C GLY A 424 -11.40 -5.83 12.92
N CYS A 425 -12.62 -5.72 13.45
CA CYS A 425 -12.85 -5.10 14.77
C CYS A 425 -12.28 -5.96 15.89
N PHE A 426 -12.40 -7.28 15.81
CA PHE A 426 -11.84 -8.20 16.80
C PHE A 426 -10.31 -8.23 16.74
N GLU A 427 -9.72 -8.17 15.53
CA GLU A 427 -8.27 -8.09 15.34
C GLU A 427 -7.69 -6.84 15.99
N LEU A 428 -8.31 -5.67 15.80
CA LEU A 428 -7.88 -4.41 16.43
C LEU A 428 -8.07 -4.42 17.96
N ALA A 429 -9.21 -4.94 18.43
CA ALA A 429 -9.48 -5.07 19.86
C ALA A 429 -8.47 -6.00 20.53
N GLY A 430 -8.13 -7.13 19.88
CA GLY A 430 -7.12 -8.06 20.34
C GLY A 430 -5.73 -7.43 20.48
N ALA A 431 -5.32 -6.62 19.48
CA ALA A 431 -4.07 -5.87 19.54
C ALA A 431 -4.04 -4.87 20.71
N ASP A 432 -5.12 -4.11 20.91
CA ASP A 432 -5.22 -3.12 22.01
C ASP A 432 -5.18 -3.79 23.39
N ILE A 433 -5.95 -4.85 23.59
CA ILE A 433 -5.97 -5.63 24.84
C ILE A 433 -4.59 -6.19 25.17
N TYR A 434 -3.91 -6.79 24.19
CA TYR A 434 -2.57 -7.34 24.38
C TYR A 434 -1.55 -6.25 24.78
N MET A 435 -1.57 -5.10 24.12
CA MET A 435 -0.66 -4.00 24.43
C MET A 435 -0.89 -3.43 25.83
N ARG A 436 -2.14 -3.34 26.27
CA ARG A 436 -2.49 -2.92 27.62
C ARG A 436 -1.99 -3.93 28.65
N ALA A 437 -2.21 -5.24 28.42
CA ALA A 437 -1.75 -6.29 29.30
C ALA A 437 -0.21 -6.32 29.44
N LYS A 438 0.51 -6.15 28.32
CA LYS A 438 1.98 -6.06 28.32
C LYS A 438 2.48 -4.84 29.14
N LYS A 439 1.82 -3.70 29.01
CA LYS A 439 2.18 -2.48 29.77
C LYS A 439 1.97 -2.68 31.27
N ILE A 440 0.89 -3.33 31.68
CA ILE A 440 0.61 -3.64 33.10
C ILE A 440 1.65 -4.60 33.66
N ARG A 441 2.06 -5.63 32.90
CA ARG A 441 3.12 -6.56 33.33
C ARG A 441 4.45 -5.84 33.54
N LEU A 442 4.87 -5.00 32.61
CA LEU A 442 6.11 -4.22 32.74
C LEU A 442 6.07 -3.27 33.93
N TYR A 443 4.93 -2.65 34.20
CA TYR A 443 4.75 -1.77 35.35
C TYR A 443 4.85 -2.57 36.67
N ARG A 444 4.23 -3.74 36.76
CA ARG A 444 4.34 -4.62 37.93
C ARG A 444 5.79 -5.11 38.14
N GLN A 445 6.49 -5.51 37.09
CA GLN A 445 7.90 -5.92 37.20
C GLN A 445 8.78 -4.81 37.75
N LYS A 446 8.60 -3.57 37.29
CA LYS A 446 9.32 -2.41 37.84
C LYS A 446 9.03 -2.15 39.32
N ILE A 447 7.79 -2.37 39.77
CA ILE A 447 7.45 -2.22 41.19
C ILE A 447 8.08 -3.33 42.04
N TYR A 448 8.14 -4.56 41.52
CA TYR A 448 8.77 -5.68 42.25
C TYR A 448 10.29 -5.50 42.33
N SER A 449 10.98 -5.11 41.24
CA SER A 449 12.43 -4.85 41.28
C SER A 449 12.77 -3.69 42.24
N PHE A 450 11.95 -2.66 42.32
CA PHE A 450 12.13 -1.54 43.28
C PHE A 450 11.91 -1.97 44.76
N LYS A 451 11.12 -3.04 44.98
CA LYS A 451 10.89 -3.58 46.35
C LYS A 451 11.97 -4.58 46.76
N GLU A 452 12.72 -5.16 45.81
CA GLU A 452 13.85 -6.07 46.10
C GLU A 452 15.17 -5.29 46.31
N GLU A 453 15.27 -4.04 45.83
CA GLU A 453 16.43 -3.15 45.99
C GLU A 453 16.34 -2.28 47.28
N ASN A 454 15.22 -2.25 47.99
CA ASN A 454 15.01 -1.53 49.26
C ASN A 454 14.60 -2.52 50.37
#